data_6eee581f6bb83f505ca95a1036e42ee6
#
_entry.id   6eee581f6bb83f505ca95a1036e42ee6
#
_cell.length_a   1.000
_cell.length_b   1.000
_cell.length_c   1.000
_cell.angle_alpha   90.00
_cell.angle_beta   90.00
_cell.angle_gamma   90.00
#
_symmetry.space_group_name_H-M   'P 1'
#
loop_
_entity.id
_entity.type
_entity.pdbx_description
1 polymer ?
#
loop_
_entity_poly.entity_id
_entity_poly.type
_entity_poly.pdbx_seq_one_letter_code
_entity_poly.pdbx_strand_id
1 'polypeptide(L)'
;MKDLKVVYALIQNENGEVLLVHNTDDDGWSLPGGKVEYGETLVEALEREVMEETGLTAKVGDIVSINEGKSTRMNVHTLFIMFKVTVDEYKTEIHMKDEIAELRWLTVEEADEKLVYYHHSLKEFLSNKATYYNEGYVD
;
A
#
# COMPACT_ATOMS: atom_id res chain seq x y z
N MET A 1 14.65 -14.70 -12.77
CA MET A 1 13.88 -14.05 -11.68
C MET A 1 12.94 -13.06 -12.30
N LYS A 2 11.64 -13.13 -11.95
CA LYS A 2 10.62 -12.26 -12.50
C LYS A 2 10.60 -10.92 -11.77
N ASP A 3 10.51 -9.83 -12.52
CA ASP A 3 10.37 -8.50 -11.93
C ASP A 3 8.91 -8.20 -11.60
N LEU A 4 8.67 -7.74 -10.38
CA LEU A 4 7.34 -7.33 -9.92
C LEU A 4 7.39 -5.88 -9.44
N LYS A 5 6.29 -5.17 -9.66
CA LYS A 5 6.04 -3.86 -9.06
C LYS A 5 4.86 -4.01 -8.12
N VAL A 6 5.04 -3.55 -6.89
CA VAL A 6 4.00 -3.56 -5.86
C VAL A 6 3.83 -2.14 -5.33
N VAL A 7 2.60 -1.71 -5.20
CA VAL A 7 2.27 -0.37 -4.71
C VAL A 7 1.53 -0.48 -3.38
N TYR A 8 1.83 0.42 -2.46
CA TYR A 8 1.18 0.50 -1.16
C TYR A 8 0.71 1.90 -0.85
N ALA A 9 -0.38 2.00 -0.09
CA ALA A 9 -0.99 3.26 0.31
C ALA A 9 -0.77 3.51 1.80
N LEU A 10 -0.13 4.63 2.12
CA LEU A 10 -0.04 5.13 3.49
C LEU A 10 -1.20 6.12 3.66
N ILE A 11 -2.29 5.66 4.28
CA ILE A 11 -3.53 6.42 4.45
C ILE A 11 -3.70 6.76 5.91
N GLN A 12 -3.85 8.05 6.24
CA GLN A 12 -4.14 8.50 7.59
C GLN A 12 -5.54 9.10 7.67
N ASN A 13 -6.21 8.86 8.80
CA ASN A 13 -7.46 9.52 9.10
C ASN A 13 -7.21 10.85 9.85
N GLU A 14 -8.29 11.50 10.31
CA GLU A 14 -8.23 12.78 11.01
C GLU A 14 -7.43 12.72 12.32
N ASN A 15 -7.35 11.54 12.94
CA ASN A 15 -6.63 11.32 14.19
C ASN A 15 -5.16 10.93 13.95
N GLY A 16 -4.70 10.91 12.69
CA GLY A 16 -3.35 10.49 12.35
C GLY A 16 -3.15 8.96 12.38
N GLU A 17 -4.22 8.20 12.54
CA GLU A 17 -4.16 6.75 12.52
C GLU A 17 -3.99 6.24 11.09
N VAL A 18 -3.28 5.13 10.94
CA VAL A 18 -2.94 4.52 9.65
C VAL A 18 -3.83 3.30 9.41
N LEU A 19 -4.32 3.15 8.19
CA LEU A 19 -5.16 2.01 7.82
C LEU A 19 -4.29 0.80 7.49
N LEU A 20 -4.55 -0.31 8.18
CA LEU A 20 -3.93 -1.59 7.91
C LEU A 20 -4.96 -2.64 7.49
N VAL A 21 -4.49 -3.58 6.69
CA VAL A 21 -5.25 -4.73 6.20
C VAL A 21 -4.73 -5.99 6.87
N HIS A 22 -5.63 -6.77 7.46
CA HIS A 22 -5.32 -8.08 8.01
C HIS A 22 -5.67 -9.14 6.96
N ASN A 23 -4.66 -9.84 6.46
CA ASN A 23 -4.81 -10.81 5.38
C ASN A 23 -5.15 -12.20 5.94
N THR A 24 -6.03 -12.93 5.24
CA THR A 24 -6.47 -14.26 5.70
C THR A 24 -5.44 -15.36 5.42
N ASP A 25 -4.71 -15.25 4.32
CA ASP A 25 -3.83 -16.32 3.84
C ASP A 25 -2.61 -16.54 4.72
N ASP A 26 -1.95 -15.49 5.17
CA ASP A 26 -0.74 -15.57 6.00
C ASP A 26 -0.94 -15.04 7.42
N ASP A 27 -2.17 -14.63 7.75
CA ASP A 27 -2.52 -14.00 9.03
C ASP A 27 -1.69 -12.74 9.33
N GLY A 28 -1.09 -12.16 8.29
CA GLY A 28 -0.24 -10.99 8.40
C GLY A 28 -0.99 -9.69 8.19
N TRP A 29 -0.37 -8.61 8.64
CA TRP A 29 -0.87 -7.26 8.42
C TRP A 29 -0.04 -6.55 7.37
N SER A 30 -0.69 -5.74 6.56
CA SER A 30 -0.02 -4.94 5.54
C SER A 30 -0.73 -3.60 5.36
N LEU A 31 -0.05 -2.67 4.69
CA LEU A 31 -0.73 -1.49 4.15
C LEU A 31 -1.62 -1.93 2.99
N PRO A 32 -2.70 -1.20 2.68
CA PRO A 32 -3.48 -1.48 1.48
C PRO A 32 -2.60 -1.36 0.24
N GLY A 33 -2.77 -2.28 -0.69
CA GLY A 33 -2.00 -2.27 -1.93
C GLY A 33 -1.83 -3.64 -2.53
N GLY A 34 -0.99 -3.73 -3.53
CA GLY A 34 -0.73 -5.00 -4.17
C GLY A 34 0.03 -4.85 -5.48
N LYS A 35 0.02 -5.91 -6.24
CA LYS A 35 0.77 -6.03 -7.48
C LYS A 35 0.17 -5.14 -8.58
N VAL A 36 1.06 -4.44 -9.28
CA VAL A 36 0.69 -3.70 -10.50
C VAL A 36 0.46 -4.71 -11.62
N GLU A 37 -0.70 -4.65 -12.24
CA GLU A 37 -1.06 -5.55 -13.33
C GLU A 37 -0.63 -4.98 -14.67
N TYR A 38 -0.54 -5.87 -15.67
CA TYR A 38 -0.13 -5.48 -17.01
C TYR A 38 -1.01 -4.34 -17.53
N GLY A 39 -0.37 -3.30 -18.06
CA GLY A 39 -1.06 -2.15 -18.63
C GLY A 39 -1.45 -1.06 -17.63
N GLU A 40 -1.35 -1.33 -16.35
CA GLU A 40 -1.66 -0.32 -15.33
C GLU A 40 -0.48 0.61 -15.06
N THR A 41 -0.76 1.88 -14.82
CA THR A 41 0.22 2.76 -14.16
C THR A 41 0.26 2.43 -12.68
N LEU A 42 1.26 2.95 -11.97
CA LEU A 42 1.37 2.76 -10.52
C LEU A 42 0.13 3.30 -9.81
N VAL A 43 -0.33 4.48 -10.21
CA VAL A 43 -1.50 5.15 -9.61
C VAL A 43 -2.79 4.38 -9.88
N GLU A 44 -2.99 3.92 -11.11
CA GLU A 44 -4.17 3.11 -11.46
C GLU A 44 -4.23 1.82 -10.64
N ALA A 45 -3.08 1.16 -10.48
CA ALA A 45 -3.00 -0.06 -9.68
C ALA A 45 -3.36 0.23 -8.21
N LEU A 46 -2.84 1.32 -7.66
CA LEU A 46 -3.08 1.66 -6.27
C LEU A 46 -4.54 2.06 -6.02
N GLU A 47 -5.13 2.84 -6.92
CA GLU A 47 -6.55 3.18 -6.84
C GLU A 47 -7.43 1.93 -6.86
N ARG A 48 -7.12 0.98 -7.73
CA ARG A 48 -7.84 -0.29 -7.83
C ARG A 48 -7.69 -1.12 -6.56
N GLU A 49 -6.46 -1.29 -6.08
CA GLU A 49 -6.19 -2.09 -4.87
C GLU A 49 -6.85 -1.50 -3.63
N VAL A 50 -6.79 -0.18 -3.44
CA VAL A 50 -7.42 0.48 -2.30
C VAL A 50 -8.94 0.28 -2.34
N MET A 51 -9.56 0.44 -3.50
CA MET A 51 -11.00 0.22 -3.64
C MET A 51 -11.38 -1.24 -3.37
N GLU A 52 -10.64 -2.19 -3.95
CA GLU A 52 -10.91 -3.62 -3.76
C GLU A 52 -10.77 -4.05 -2.30
N GLU A 53 -9.74 -3.57 -1.62
CA GLU A 53 -9.42 -4.02 -0.26
C GLU A 53 -10.15 -3.25 0.83
N THR A 54 -10.43 -1.97 0.64
CA THR A 54 -10.94 -1.11 1.70
C THR A 54 -12.29 -0.47 1.41
N GLY A 55 -12.72 -0.44 0.16
CA GLY A 55 -13.92 0.28 -0.27
C GLY A 55 -13.74 1.79 -0.36
N LEU A 56 -12.53 2.29 -0.15
CA LEU A 56 -12.25 3.71 -0.19
C LEU A 56 -11.82 4.17 -1.58
N THR A 57 -12.15 5.40 -1.93
CA THR A 57 -11.67 6.05 -3.15
C THR A 57 -10.39 6.80 -2.82
N ALA A 58 -9.28 6.32 -3.36
CA ALA A 58 -7.96 6.87 -3.09
C ALA A 58 -7.68 8.12 -3.92
N LYS A 59 -7.09 9.12 -3.28
CA LYS A 59 -6.44 10.24 -3.95
C LYS A 59 -4.95 10.05 -3.73
N VAL A 60 -4.26 9.58 -4.76
CA VAL A 60 -2.85 9.23 -4.67
C VAL A 60 -2.00 10.50 -4.75
N GLY A 61 -1.16 10.68 -3.77
CA GLY A 61 -0.25 11.82 -3.66
C GLY A 61 1.18 11.45 -4.01
N ASP A 62 2.12 11.96 -3.21
CA ASP A 62 3.55 11.78 -3.46
C ASP A 62 4.05 10.40 -3.02
N ILE A 63 5.18 10.01 -3.61
CA ILE A 63 5.91 8.81 -3.17
C ILE A 63 6.58 9.14 -1.83
N VAL A 64 6.46 8.24 -0.88
CA VAL A 64 7.10 8.38 0.43
C VAL A 64 8.22 7.39 0.66
N SER A 65 8.25 6.31 -0.11
CA SER A 65 9.29 5.28 0.03
C SER A 65 9.38 4.42 -1.23
N ILE A 66 10.60 4.03 -1.56
CA ILE A 66 10.87 2.98 -2.54
C ILE A 66 11.74 1.95 -1.84
N ASN A 67 11.29 0.71 -1.84
CA ASN A 67 11.99 -0.42 -1.25
C ASN A 67 12.14 -1.52 -2.32
N GLU A 68 13.14 -2.35 -2.17
CA GLU A 68 13.30 -3.46 -3.11
C GLU A 68 13.74 -4.71 -2.35
N GLY A 69 13.30 -5.85 -2.86
CA GLY A 69 13.66 -7.13 -2.29
C GLY A 69 13.64 -8.24 -3.30
N LYS A 70 14.44 -9.25 -3.05
CA LYS A 70 14.48 -10.46 -3.88
C LYS A 70 14.04 -11.65 -3.05
N SER A 71 13.23 -12.51 -3.63
CA SER A 71 12.85 -13.78 -3.03
C SER A 71 13.33 -14.92 -3.90
N THR A 72 14.27 -15.70 -3.39
CA THR A 72 14.74 -16.90 -4.11
C THR A 72 13.66 -17.99 -4.09
N ARG A 73 12.92 -18.06 -3.01
CA ARG A 73 11.80 -19.00 -2.86
C ARG A 73 10.75 -18.81 -3.94
N MET A 74 10.35 -17.55 -4.19
CA MET A 74 9.35 -17.20 -5.18
C MET A 74 9.92 -16.87 -6.54
N ASN A 75 11.24 -16.76 -6.62
CA ASN A 75 11.97 -16.38 -7.83
C ASN A 75 11.49 -15.04 -8.40
N VAL A 76 11.37 -14.04 -7.53
CA VAL A 76 10.92 -12.69 -7.90
C VAL A 76 11.84 -11.62 -7.35
N HIS A 77 11.92 -10.54 -8.08
CA HIS A 77 12.61 -9.30 -7.70
C HIS A 77 11.54 -8.22 -7.65
N THR A 78 11.22 -7.75 -6.46
CA THR A 78 10.11 -6.82 -6.26
C THR A 78 10.58 -5.41 -5.96
N LEU A 79 10.00 -4.45 -6.67
CA LEU A 79 10.11 -3.03 -6.36
C LEU A 79 8.82 -2.62 -5.66
N PHE A 80 8.94 -2.15 -4.42
CA PHE A 80 7.81 -1.68 -3.62
C PHE A 80 7.81 -0.15 -3.63
N ILE A 81 6.71 0.43 -4.05
CA ILE A 81 6.54 1.89 -4.08
C ILE A 81 5.38 2.25 -3.15
N MET A 82 5.69 3.01 -2.10
CA MET A 82 4.70 3.48 -1.15
C MET A 82 4.32 4.91 -1.46
N PHE A 83 3.02 5.17 -1.59
CA PHE A 83 2.48 6.52 -1.82
C PHE A 83 1.73 7.00 -0.60
N LYS A 84 1.77 8.29 -0.36
CA LYS A 84 0.83 8.93 0.55
C LYS A 84 -0.51 9.03 -0.18
N VAL A 85 -1.58 8.61 0.50
CA VAL A 85 -2.91 8.58 -0.08
C VAL A 85 -3.87 9.28 0.88
N THR A 86 -4.74 10.13 0.32
CA THR A 86 -5.81 10.76 1.07
C THR A 86 -7.15 10.22 0.59
N VAL A 87 -8.15 10.28 1.46
CA VAL A 87 -9.52 9.85 1.16
C VAL A 87 -10.49 10.89 1.71
N ASP A 88 -11.67 11.01 1.09
CA ASP A 88 -12.69 11.96 1.54
C ASP A 88 -13.52 11.41 2.70
N GLU A 89 -13.66 10.08 2.75
CA GLU A 89 -14.43 9.39 3.78
C GLU A 89 -13.59 8.26 4.36
N TYR A 90 -13.79 7.97 5.65
CA TYR A 90 -12.97 6.98 6.38
C TYR A 90 -13.71 5.68 6.67
N LYS A 91 -14.96 5.57 6.24
CA LYS A 91 -15.75 4.34 6.43
C LYS A 91 -15.28 3.27 5.46
N THR A 92 -14.71 2.21 6.00
CA THR A 92 -14.20 1.09 5.20
C THR A 92 -15.27 0.02 5.01
N GLU A 93 -15.14 -0.77 3.95
CA GLU A 93 -16.01 -1.90 3.67
C GLU A 93 -15.19 -3.03 3.06
N ILE A 94 -15.30 -4.22 3.64
CA ILE A 94 -14.59 -5.39 3.14
C ILE A 94 -15.44 -6.04 2.04
N HIS A 95 -14.95 -5.97 0.79
CA HIS A 95 -15.58 -6.63 -0.35
C HIS A 95 -14.97 -8.00 -0.64
N MET A 96 -13.70 -8.21 -0.28
CA MET A 96 -12.93 -9.42 -0.56
C MET A 96 -12.79 -10.26 0.71
N LYS A 97 -13.90 -10.78 1.22
CA LYS A 97 -13.95 -11.48 2.52
C LYS A 97 -13.09 -12.74 2.59
N ASP A 98 -12.81 -13.37 1.44
CA ASP A 98 -11.95 -14.54 1.40
C ASP A 98 -10.47 -14.21 1.55
N GLU A 99 -10.08 -12.98 1.26
CA GLU A 99 -8.70 -12.53 1.29
C GLU A 99 -8.39 -11.62 2.47
N ILE A 100 -9.40 -10.86 2.93
CA ILE A 100 -9.25 -9.83 3.97
C ILE A 100 -10.13 -10.16 5.16
N ALA A 101 -9.48 -10.40 6.30
CA ALA A 101 -10.17 -10.73 7.55
C ALA A 101 -10.65 -9.47 8.27
N GLU A 102 -9.87 -8.39 8.22
CA GLU A 102 -10.13 -7.20 9.01
C GLU A 102 -9.44 -5.99 8.42
N LEU A 103 -10.06 -4.82 8.60
CA LEU A 103 -9.46 -3.51 8.32
C LEU A 103 -9.42 -2.75 9.65
N ARG A 104 -8.30 -2.11 9.96
CA ARG A 104 -8.17 -1.40 11.24
C ARG A 104 -7.37 -0.12 11.10
N TRP A 105 -7.88 0.94 11.70
CA TRP A 105 -7.14 2.18 11.87
C TRP A 105 -6.31 2.08 13.16
N LEU A 106 -4.99 2.23 13.03
CA LEU A 106 -4.07 2.08 14.14
C LEU A 106 -3.18 3.31 14.27
N THR A 107 -2.71 3.59 15.48
CA THR A 107 -1.67 4.61 15.64
C THR A 107 -0.42 4.18 14.86
N VAL A 108 0.45 5.12 14.54
CA VAL A 108 1.71 4.81 13.84
C VAL A 108 2.51 3.78 14.62
N GLU A 109 2.56 3.91 15.94
CA GLU A 109 3.28 3.00 16.83
C GLU A 109 2.69 1.58 16.78
N GLU A 110 1.38 1.46 16.86
CA GLU A 110 0.68 0.17 16.76
C GLU A 110 0.88 -0.46 15.37
N ALA A 111 0.81 0.36 14.32
CA ALA A 111 1.03 -0.10 12.96
C ALA A 111 2.44 -0.65 12.76
N ASP A 112 3.44 0.04 13.30
CA ASP A 112 4.84 -0.41 13.23
C ASP A 112 5.03 -1.80 13.86
N GLU A 113 4.33 -2.06 14.96
CA GLU A 113 4.40 -3.36 15.63
C GLU A 113 3.83 -4.49 14.78
N LYS A 114 2.84 -4.19 13.95
CA LYS A 114 2.18 -5.19 13.10
C LYS A 114 2.86 -5.37 11.74
N LEU A 115 3.56 -4.35 11.25
CA LEU A 115 4.25 -4.40 9.95
C LEU A 115 5.66 -4.94 10.11
N VAL A 116 5.75 -6.22 10.43
CA VAL A 116 7.01 -6.88 10.85
C VAL A 116 8.06 -6.99 9.74
N TYR A 117 7.67 -6.85 8.49
CA TYR A 117 8.62 -6.92 7.37
C TYR A 117 9.22 -5.57 6.98
N TYR A 118 8.75 -4.47 7.56
CA TYR A 118 9.40 -3.17 7.42
C TYR A 118 10.45 -3.01 8.51
N HIS A 119 11.65 -2.63 8.11
CA HIS A 119 12.76 -2.40 9.04
C HIS A 119 12.85 -0.96 9.50
N HIS A 120 11.93 -0.12 9.06
CA HIS A 120 11.89 1.31 9.34
C HIS A 120 10.50 1.70 9.86
N SER A 121 10.46 2.68 10.76
CA SER A 121 9.20 3.19 11.27
C SER A 121 8.45 3.95 10.19
N LEU A 122 7.12 3.84 10.17
CA LEU A 122 6.26 4.65 9.30
C LEU A 122 6.46 6.15 9.52
N LYS A 123 6.91 6.56 10.72
CA LYS A 123 7.26 7.95 11.01
C LYS A 123 8.29 8.50 10.04
N GLU A 124 9.26 7.68 9.65
CA GLU A 124 10.29 8.09 8.70
C GLU A 124 9.68 8.38 7.33
N PHE A 125 8.68 7.63 6.94
CA PHE A 125 8.03 7.77 5.64
C PHE A 125 7.05 8.94 5.58
N LEU A 126 6.41 9.28 6.69
CA LEU A 126 5.38 10.33 6.73
C LEU A 126 5.90 11.71 6.32
N SER A 127 7.18 11.99 6.56
CA SER A 127 7.80 13.26 6.19
C SER A 127 8.51 13.22 4.84
N ASN A 128 8.61 12.06 4.21
CA ASN A 128 9.27 11.90 2.92
C ASN A 128 8.35 12.30 1.78
N LYS A 129 8.97 12.79 0.69
CA LYS A 129 8.20 13.30 -0.43
C LYS A 129 9.02 13.24 -1.71
N ALA A 130 8.50 12.54 -2.71
CA ALA A 130 9.02 12.54 -4.07
C ALA A 130 7.84 12.59 -5.03
N THR A 131 7.89 13.50 -5.99
CA THR A 131 6.77 13.69 -6.91
C THR A 131 6.70 12.56 -7.92
N TYR A 132 5.48 12.04 -8.10
CA TYR A 132 5.19 11.08 -9.15
C TYR A 132 4.72 11.83 -10.40
N TYR A 133 5.30 11.47 -11.54
CA TYR A 133 4.89 11.99 -12.84
C TYR A 133 4.48 10.84 -13.73
N ASN A 134 3.30 10.94 -14.32
CA ASN A 134 2.86 10.01 -15.36
C ASN A 134 3.13 10.66 -16.71
N GLU A 135 4.12 10.12 -17.43
CA GLU A 135 4.53 10.66 -18.72
C GLU A 135 3.65 10.17 -19.87
N GLY A 136 2.70 9.30 -19.59
CA GLY A 136 1.84 8.70 -20.60
C GLY A 136 2.62 7.78 -21.54
N TYR A 137 2.23 7.76 -22.79
CA TYR A 137 2.98 7.01 -23.81
C TYR A 137 4.11 7.89 -24.31
N VAL A 138 5.32 7.36 -24.31
CA VAL A 138 6.54 8.13 -24.61
C VAL A 138 7.16 7.76 -25.96
N ASP A 139 6.42 7.05 -26.80
CA ASP A 139 6.84 6.71 -28.17
C ASP A 139 6.61 7.93 -29.11
#